data_dbbefe376f51584dff2f1218c122a6ff
#
_entry.id   dbbefe376f51584dff2f1218c122a6ff
#
_cell.length_a   1.000
_cell.length_b   1.000
_cell.length_c   1.000
_cell.angle_alpha   90.00
_cell.angle_beta   90.00
_cell.angle_gamma   90.00
#
_symmetry.space_group_name_H-M   'P 1'
#
loop_
_entity.id
_entity.type
_entity.pdbx_description
1 polymer ?
#
loop_
_entity_poly.entity_id
_entity_poly.type
_entity_poly.pdbx_seq_one_letter_code
_entity_poly.pdbx_strand_id
1 'polypeptide(L)'
;AKKKAKKNKLPFGLMTFEPVPVMFFNKKIKNHRINSLTQKKHQLKKFKLDFLIIIKFNKKFSTLSAEEFIENILYKKTSCKFLYVSKNFKFGNKRKGNVGTLKKFEKKFSFKNLIVNPFKKKKRIISSTFIRKKIKAGKIEEVNKLLNRNWSIEGKVIKGQKRGRKIGFPTCNLKLNNYVIPRLGVYAVKVKNNKLDKNGIANIGYRPTFNGQNLLLETNIFGIKTNLYNKVINVSFKRFIRPEKKFTGLEYLKKQIKLDIKLAKK
;
A
#
# COMPACT_ATOMS: atom_id res chain seq x y z
N ALA A 1 3.01 23.05 -0.53
CA ALA A 1 4.34 22.80 -1.08
C ALA A 1 4.42 23.22 -2.56
N LYS A 2 3.69 22.61 -3.49
CA LYS A 2 3.76 22.87 -4.94
C LYS A 2 3.60 24.36 -5.33
N LYS A 3 2.58 25.06 -4.78
CA LYS A 3 2.39 26.50 -5.02
C LYS A 3 3.62 27.32 -4.58
N LYS A 4 4.22 26.95 -3.43
CA LYS A 4 5.43 27.64 -2.92
C LYS A 4 6.64 27.39 -3.82
N ALA A 5 6.85 26.13 -4.27
CA ALA A 5 7.91 25.79 -5.21
C ALA A 5 7.79 26.59 -6.51
N LYS A 6 6.58 26.61 -7.13
CA LYS A 6 6.33 27.39 -8.35
C LYS A 6 6.63 28.90 -8.16
N LYS A 7 6.16 29.51 -7.03
CA LYS A 7 6.42 30.94 -6.74
C LYS A 7 7.90 31.24 -6.63
N ASN A 8 8.72 30.30 -6.12
CA ASN A 8 10.16 30.51 -5.93
C ASN A 8 11.01 29.87 -7.06
N LYS A 9 10.41 29.45 -8.16
CA LYS A 9 11.09 28.79 -9.30
C LYS A 9 11.97 27.60 -8.88
N LEU A 10 11.51 26.82 -7.87
CA LEU A 10 12.22 25.68 -7.31
C LEU A 10 11.53 24.37 -7.74
N PRO A 11 12.30 23.29 -7.95
CA PRO A 11 11.72 21.98 -8.21
C PRO A 11 10.95 21.45 -7.00
N PHE A 12 9.83 20.78 -7.24
CA PHE A 12 8.96 20.20 -6.24
C PHE A 12 9.12 18.69 -6.17
N GLY A 13 9.60 18.18 -5.06
CA GLY A 13 9.84 16.76 -4.88
C GLY A 13 9.25 16.14 -3.62
N LEU A 14 9.38 14.83 -3.54
CA LEU A 14 8.98 14.04 -2.36
C LEU A 14 10.09 13.06 -2.01
N MET A 15 10.38 12.93 -0.71
CA MET A 15 11.32 11.96 -0.17
C MET A 15 10.58 10.81 0.49
N THR A 16 11.01 9.57 0.25
CA THR A 16 10.48 8.36 0.88
C THR A 16 11.58 7.36 1.17
N PHE A 17 11.28 6.39 2.02
CA PHE A 17 12.25 5.38 2.47
C PHE A 17 11.85 3.98 2.01
N GLU A 18 12.85 3.18 1.62
CA GLU A 18 12.66 1.80 1.19
C GLU A 18 13.78 0.89 1.73
N PRO A 19 13.46 -0.18 2.51
CA PRO A 19 12.14 -0.49 3.06
C PRO A 19 11.62 0.60 4.01
N VAL A 20 10.32 0.55 4.32
CA VAL A 20 9.77 1.49 5.32
C VAL A 20 10.42 1.25 6.69
N PRO A 21 10.81 2.29 7.44
CA PRO A 21 11.59 2.14 8.67
C PRO A 21 11.05 1.14 9.68
N VAL A 22 9.73 1.09 9.88
CA VAL A 22 9.10 0.14 10.82
C VAL A 22 9.34 -1.32 10.44
N MET A 23 9.40 -1.65 9.14
CA MET A 23 9.71 -3.01 8.66
C MET A 23 11.20 -3.32 8.70
N PHE A 24 12.06 -2.30 8.65
CA PHE A 24 13.50 -2.46 8.82
C PHE A 24 13.87 -2.78 10.26
N PHE A 25 13.34 -2.01 11.22
CA PHE A 25 13.64 -2.21 12.65
C PHE A 25 12.94 -3.43 13.25
N ASN A 26 11.76 -3.78 12.77
CA ASN A 26 11.02 -4.93 13.25
C ASN A 26 10.77 -5.95 12.15
N LYS A 27 11.67 -6.91 12.02
CA LYS A 27 11.61 -7.98 11.01
C LYS A 27 10.36 -8.89 11.15
N LYS A 28 9.70 -8.90 12.32
CA LYS A 28 8.42 -9.62 12.53
C LYS A 28 7.27 -8.93 11.79
N ILE A 29 7.37 -7.61 11.51
CA ILE A 29 6.35 -6.87 10.77
C ILE A 29 6.56 -7.08 9.25
N LYS A 30 6.11 -8.21 8.73
CA LYS A 30 6.22 -8.53 7.29
C LYS A 30 5.16 -7.81 6.45
N ASN A 31 3.92 -7.70 6.95
CA ASN A 31 2.75 -7.21 6.20
C ASN A 31 2.26 -5.86 6.74
N HIS A 32 2.77 -4.77 6.18
CA HIS A 32 2.53 -3.40 6.69
C HIS A 32 2.12 -2.38 5.65
N ARG A 33 2.42 -2.62 4.37
CA ARG A 33 2.23 -1.62 3.32
C ARG A 33 0.77 -1.46 2.93
N ILE A 34 0.31 -0.23 2.80
CA ILE A 34 -0.98 0.08 2.16
C ILE A 34 -0.83 -0.01 0.63
N ASN A 35 0.33 0.40 0.11
CA ASN A 35 0.69 0.36 -1.32
C ASN A 35 2.08 -0.26 -1.50
N SER A 36 2.32 -0.93 -2.62
CA SER A 36 3.66 -1.25 -3.08
C SER A 36 4.44 0.03 -3.44
N LEU A 37 5.76 -0.09 -3.62
CA LEU A 37 6.58 1.03 -4.11
C LEU A 37 6.15 1.45 -5.53
N THR A 38 5.86 0.49 -6.40
CA THR A 38 5.36 0.72 -7.76
C THR A 38 4.04 1.49 -7.75
N GLN A 39 3.08 1.05 -6.95
CA GLN A 39 1.81 1.74 -6.77
C GLN A 39 2.01 3.15 -6.20
N LYS A 40 2.92 3.33 -5.22
CA LYS A 40 3.25 4.66 -4.68
C LYS A 40 3.78 5.58 -5.77
N LYS A 41 4.75 5.13 -6.56
CA LYS A 41 5.29 5.88 -7.71
C LYS A 41 4.18 6.30 -8.68
N HIS A 42 3.31 5.34 -9.05
CA HIS A 42 2.18 5.60 -9.95
C HIS A 42 1.19 6.64 -9.37
N GLN A 43 0.85 6.54 -8.08
CA GLN A 43 -0.04 7.52 -7.43
C GLN A 43 0.58 8.91 -7.36
N LEU A 44 1.90 8.98 -7.13
CA LEU A 44 2.61 10.25 -7.02
C LEU A 44 2.75 11.00 -8.34
N LYS A 45 2.76 10.31 -9.50
CA LYS A 45 2.74 10.95 -10.84
C LYS A 45 1.59 11.95 -11.00
N LYS A 46 0.43 11.68 -10.39
CA LYS A 46 -0.74 12.57 -10.45
C LYS A 46 -0.48 13.96 -9.83
N PHE A 47 0.49 14.08 -8.93
CA PHE A 47 0.85 15.35 -8.30
C PHE A 47 1.83 16.17 -9.13
N LYS A 48 2.29 15.63 -10.28
CA LYS A 48 3.29 16.29 -11.17
C LYS A 48 4.50 16.74 -10.33
N LEU A 49 5.13 15.78 -9.63
CA LEU A 49 6.40 15.99 -8.95
C LEU A 49 7.50 16.09 -10.00
N ASP A 50 8.45 16.98 -9.78
CA ASP A 50 9.64 17.09 -10.62
C ASP A 50 10.62 15.96 -10.31
N PHE A 51 10.66 15.49 -9.03
CA PHE A 51 11.50 14.36 -8.63
C PHE A 51 10.92 13.57 -7.45
N LEU A 52 11.34 12.30 -7.31
CA LEU A 52 11.04 11.42 -6.19
C LEU A 52 12.34 10.81 -5.65
N ILE A 53 12.72 11.18 -4.44
CA ILE A 53 13.88 10.61 -3.76
C ILE A 53 13.45 9.36 -2.99
N ILE A 54 14.06 8.22 -3.33
CA ILE A 54 13.84 6.95 -2.62
C ILE A 54 15.14 6.61 -1.89
N ILE A 55 15.16 6.87 -0.59
CA ILE A 55 16.31 6.55 0.24
C ILE A 55 16.29 5.07 0.60
N LYS A 56 17.39 4.37 0.30
CA LYS A 56 17.61 3.01 0.79
C LYS A 56 17.80 3.05 2.31
N PHE A 57 16.78 2.58 3.04
CA PHE A 57 16.84 2.54 4.51
C PHE A 57 17.58 1.28 4.95
N ASN A 58 18.82 1.45 5.38
CA ASN A 58 19.74 0.39 5.80
C ASN A 58 20.39 0.73 7.15
N LYS A 59 21.26 -0.14 7.67
CA LYS A 59 21.96 0.08 8.93
C LYS A 59 22.71 1.41 8.94
N LYS A 60 23.53 1.69 7.93
CA LYS A 60 24.29 2.93 7.80
C LYS A 60 23.40 4.17 7.85
N PHE A 61 22.27 4.15 7.11
CA PHE A 61 21.34 5.28 7.12
C PHE A 61 20.62 5.41 8.48
N SER A 62 20.30 4.30 9.14
CA SER A 62 19.57 4.29 10.42
C SER A 62 20.40 4.80 11.62
N THR A 63 21.73 4.86 11.49
CA THR A 63 22.64 5.37 12.52
C THR A 63 22.95 6.86 12.37
N LEU A 64 22.59 7.51 11.26
CA LEU A 64 22.78 8.95 11.09
C LEU A 64 22.09 9.71 12.24
N SER A 65 22.85 10.62 12.85
CA SER A 65 22.29 11.59 13.81
C SER A 65 21.29 12.51 13.12
N ALA A 66 20.54 13.28 13.90
CA ALA A 66 19.61 14.27 13.34
C ALA A 66 20.35 15.36 12.57
N GLU A 67 21.50 15.79 13.07
CA GLU A 67 22.33 16.81 12.40
C GLU A 67 22.92 16.28 11.10
N GLU A 68 23.54 15.10 11.11
CA GLU A 68 24.06 14.45 9.90
C GLU A 68 22.98 14.24 8.83
N PHE A 69 21.75 13.91 9.23
CA PHE A 69 20.64 13.83 8.26
C PHE A 69 20.34 15.19 7.63
N ILE A 70 20.31 16.26 8.43
CA ILE A 70 20.06 17.62 7.90
C ILE A 70 21.20 18.03 6.98
N GLU A 71 22.44 17.90 7.42
CA GLU A 71 23.62 18.32 6.68
C GLU A 71 23.80 17.50 5.40
N ASN A 72 23.90 16.16 5.54
CA ASN A 72 24.28 15.32 4.41
C ASN A 72 23.13 15.05 3.43
N ILE A 73 21.87 15.03 3.91
CA ILE A 73 20.75 14.73 3.02
C ILE A 73 20.03 16.01 2.60
N LEU A 74 19.56 16.83 3.55
CA LEU A 74 18.77 18.00 3.20
C LEU A 74 19.61 19.13 2.58
N TYR A 75 20.80 19.38 3.11
CA TYR A 75 21.67 20.45 2.61
C TYR A 75 22.55 19.97 1.45
N LYS A 76 23.51 19.08 1.69
CA LYS A 76 24.51 18.69 0.68
C LYS A 76 23.91 17.96 -0.53
N LYS A 77 22.99 17.00 -0.33
CA LYS A 77 22.47 16.18 -1.44
C LYS A 77 21.23 16.75 -2.12
N THR A 78 20.40 17.51 -1.43
CA THR A 78 19.15 17.98 -2.02
C THR A 78 19.05 19.49 -2.13
N SER A 79 19.98 20.24 -1.56
CA SER A 79 19.96 21.73 -1.50
C SER A 79 18.58 22.26 -1.11
N CYS A 80 17.96 21.58 -0.13
CA CYS A 80 16.56 21.82 0.26
C CYS A 80 16.35 23.24 0.75
N LYS A 81 15.49 24.02 0.12
CA LYS A 81 15.13 25.39 0.57
C LYS A 81 13.86 25.41 1.43
N PHE A 82 12.90 24.53 1.15
CA PHE A 82 11.64 24.43 1.90
C PHE A 82 11.34 22.98 2.22
N LEU A 83 11.33 22.62 3.50
CA LEU A 83 11.01 21.30 3.98
C LEU A 83 9.60 21.25 4.57
N TYR A 84 8.74 20.39 4.09
CA TYR A 84 7.38 20.21 4.59
C TYR A 84 7.29 18.90 5.39
N VAL A 85 7.00 19.00 6.67
CA VAL A 85 6.87 17.85 7.57
C VAL A 85 5.63 17.96 8.46
N SER A 86 5.16 16.83 8.98
CA SER A 86 4.08 16.83 9.99
C SER A 86 4.59 17.32 11.35
N LYS A 87 3.69 17.83 12.20
CA LYS A 87 4.02 18.24 13.59
C LYS A 87 4.75 17.14 14.38
N ASN A 88 4.40 15.88 14.15
CA ASN A 88 4.97 14.72 14.86
C ASN A 88 6.13 14.07 14.10
N PHE A 89 6.76 14.79 13.18
CA PHE A 89 7.89 14.24 12.41
C PHE A 89 9.07 13.94 13.34
N LYS A 90 9.61 12.74 13.19
CA LYS A 90 10.78 12.25 13.93
C LYS A 90 11.77 11.66 12.93
N PHE A 91 13.06 11.95 13.11
CA PHE A 91 14.14 11.50 12.21
C PHE A 91 15.45 11.32 12.97
N GLY A 92 16.48 10.85 12.26
CA GLY A 92 17.78 10.57 12.83
C GLY A 92 17.79 9.34 13.73
N ASN A 93 18.99 8.98 14.20
CA ASN A 93 19.20 7.81 15.06
C ASN A 93 18.28 7.85 16.29
N LYS A 94 17.67 6.69 16.62
CA LYS A 94 16.72 6.52 17.73
C LYS A 94 15.60 7.57 17.75
N ARG A 95 15.29 8.20 16.58
CA ARG A 95 14.25 9.24 16.44
C ARG A 95 14.46 10.47 17.31
N LYS A 96 15.72 10.80 17.64
CA LYS A 96 16.07 11.95 18.50
C LYS A 96 15.75 13.30 17.82
N GLY A 97 15.82 13.38 16.47
CA GLY A 97 15.45 14.57 15.73
C GLY A 97 13.93 14.79 15.68
N ASN A 98 13.52 16.04 15.74
CA ASN A 98 12.13 16.50 15.67
C ASN A 98 12.02 17.86 14.98
N VAL A 99 10.81 18.43 14.93
CA VAL A 99 10.56 19.75 14.31
C VAL A 99 11.38 20.87 14.97
N GLY A 100 11.56 20.82 16.30
CA GLY A 100 12.43 21.77 17.02
C GLY A 100 13.89 21.68 16.59
N THR A 101 14.39 20.46 16.40
CA THR A 101 15.73 20.23 15.84
C THR A 101 15.86 20.85 14.45
N LEU A 102 14.88 20.63 13.55
CA LEU A 102 14.90 21.26 12.22
C LEU A 102 14.97 22.79 12.32
N LYS A 103 14.17 23.38 13.22
CA LYS A 103 14.12 24.84 13.42
C LYS A 103 15.48 25.41 13.88
N LYS A 104 16.21 24.72 14.76
CA LYS A 104 17.54 25.13 15.22
C LYS A 104 18.55 25.23 14.07
N PHE A 105 18.44 24.36 13.07
CA PHE A 105 19.38 24.29 11.94
C PHE A 105 18.94 25.10 10.71
N GLU A 106 17.78 25.76 10.72
CA GLU A 106 17.27 26.54 9.57
C GLU A 106 18.27 27.60 9.08
N LYS A 107 18.84 28.38 10.01
CA LYS A 107 19.84 29.42 9.66
C LYS A 107 21.14 28.79 9.15
N LYS A 108 21.69 27.80 9.87
CA LYS A 108 22.98 27.16 9.55
C LYS A 108 22.98 26.55 8.14
N PHE A 109 21.89 25.92 7.72
CA PHE A 109 21.80 25.21 6.43
C PHE A 109 20.84 25.88 5.43
N SER A 110 20.48 27.14 5.65
CA SER A 110 19.73 27.99 4.72
C SER A 110 18.46 27.33 4.14
N PHE A 111 17.66 26.66 4.98
CA PHE A 111 16.35 26.11 4.62
C PHE A 111 15.26 26.61 5.58
N LYS A 112 14.01 26.46 5.19
CA LYS A 112 12.85 26.77 6.03
C LYS A 112 11.97 25.54 6.24
N ASN A 113 11.73 25.19 7.50
CA ASN A 113 10.83 24.11 7.87
C ASN A 113 9.39 24.60 7.97
N LEU A 114 8.48 23.91 7.30
CA LEU A 114 7.05 24.25 7.24
C LEU A 114 6.23 23.06 7.76
N ILE A 115 5.48 23.31 8.82
CA ILE A 115 4.65 22.27 9.46
C ILE A 115 3.35 22.12 8.67
N VAL A 116 3.05 20.88 8.27
CA VAL A 116 1.79 20.53 7.61
C VAL A 116 0.80 20.02 8.64
N ASN A 117 -0.38 20.63 8.67
CA ASN A 117 -1.47 20.13 9.49
C ASN A 117 -1.97 18.77 8.95
N PRO A 118 -2.31 17.82 9.83
CA PRO A 118 -2.84 16.54 9.40
C PRO A 118 -4.19 16.71 8.69
N PHE A 119 -4.39 15.93 7.64
CA PHE A 119 -5.69 15.88 6.97
C PHE A 119 -6.75 15.32 7.92
N LYS A 120 -7.84 16.04 8.11
CA LYS A 120 -8.98 15.64 8.94
C LYS A 120 -10.23 15.43 8.08
N LYS A 121 -11.01 14.41 8.42
CA LYS A 121 -12.37 14.21 7.88
C LYS A 121 -13.31 13.95 9.05
N LYS A 122 -14.43 14.68 9.13
CA LYS A 122 -15.36 14.62 10.27
C LYS A 122 -14.62 14.69 11.62
N LYS A 123 -13.78 15.71 11.85
CA LYS A 123 -12.96 15.94 13.06
C LYS A 123 -11.90 14.85 13.35
N ARG A 124 -11.80 13.76 12.57
CA ARG A 124 -10.83 12.67 12.78
C ARG A 124 -9.62 12.82 11.87
N ILE A 125 -8.42 12.67 12.44
CA ILE A 125 -7.16 12.64 11.68
C ILE A 125 -7.11 11.35 10.83
N ILE A 126 -6.86 11.52 9.53
CA ILE A 126 -6.65 10.41 8.61
C ILE A 126 -5.17 10.10 8.54
N SER A 127 -4.78 8.99 9.15
CA SER A 127 -3.40 8.50 9.18
C SER A 127 -3.28 7.13 8.51
N SER A 128 -2.06 6.76 8.12
CA SER A 128 -1.80 5.42 7.60
C SER A 128 -2.15 4.31 8.63
N THR A 129 -1.97 4.58 9.92
CA THR A 129 -2.37 3.65 11.00
C THR A 129 -3.88 3.45 11.03
N PHE A 130 -4.65 4.53 10.91
CA PHE A 130 -6.10 4.45 10.84
C PHE A 130 -6.59 3.66 9.61
N ILE A 131 -6.00 3.92 8.45
CA ILE A 131 -6.33 3.19 7.21
C ILE A 131 -6.01 1.69 7.36
N ARG A 132 -4.84 1.32 7.91
CA ARG A 132 -4.52 -0.09 8.16
C ARG A 132 -5.52 -0.77 9.09
N LYS A 133 -5.94 -0.09 10.15
CA LYS A 133 -6.98 -0.61 11.07
C LYS A 133 -8.29 -0.91 10.31
N LYS A 134 -8.70 -0.03 9.41
CA LYS A 134 -9.90 -0.23 8.57
C LYS A 134 -9.74 -1.37 7.57
N ILE A 135 -8.58 -1.49 6.92
CA ILE A 135 -8.29 -2.62 6.01
C ILE A 135 -8.37 -3.95 6.76
N LYS A 136 -7.69 -4.06 7.92
CA LYS A 136 -7.71 -5.26 8.77
C LYS A 136 -9.13 -5.64 9.25
N ALA A 137 -10.00 -4.66 9.43
CA ALA A 137 -11.40 -4.86 9.79
C ALA A 137 -12.32 -5.19 8.60
N GLY A 138 -11.82 -5.25 7.37
CA GLY A 138 -12.61 -5.49 6.16
C GLY A 138 -13.48 -4.31 5.72
N LYS A 139 -13.34 -3.13 6.32
CA LYS A 139 -14.13 -1.92 6.01
C LYS A 139 -13.64 -1.23 4.73
N ILE A 140 -13.64 -1.97 3.62
CA ILE A 140 -13.01 -1.58 2.36
C ILE A 140 -13.64 -0.33 1.75
N GLU A 141 -14.96 -0.22 1.79
CA GLU A 141 -15.67 0.95 1.23
C GLU A 141 -15.29 2.24 1.97
N GLU A 142 -15.15 2.18 3.30
CA GLU A 142 -14.62 3.31 4.08
C GLU A 142 -13.17 3.63 3.68
N VAL A 143 -12.33 2.61 3.51
CA VAL A 143 -10.94 2.77 3.05
C VAL A 143 -10.89 3.46 1.70
N ASN A 144 -11.73 3.04 0.75
CA ASN A 144 -11.80 3.60 -0.59
C ASN A 144 -12.23 5.09 -0.55
N LYS A 145 -13.23 5.42 0.28
CA LYS A 145 -13.65 6.82 0.51
C LYS A 145 -12.55 7.67 1.14
N LEU A 146 -11.74 7.10 2.06
CA LEU A 146 -10.62 7.80 2.71
C LEU A 146 -9.43 8.01 1.78
N LEU A 147 -9.16 7.04 0.92
CA LEU A 147 -8.06 7.10 -0.07
C LEU A 147 -8.44 7.86 -1.34
N ASN A 148 -9.72 8.19 -1.54
CA ASN A 148 -10.30 8.71 -2.78
C ASN A 148 -9.96 7.84 -4.00
N ARG A 149 -9.90 6.53 -3.81
CA ARG A 149 -9.66 5.50 -4.81
C ARG A 149 -9.87 4.12 -4.22
N ASN A 150 -10.07 3.10 -5.06
CA ASN A 150 -10.08 1.74 -4.57
C ASN A 150 -8.69 1.33 -4.07
N TRP A 151 -8.63 0.79 -2.86
CA TRP A 151 -7.43 0.13 -2.37
C TRP A 151 -7.17 -1.13 -3.18
N SER A 152 -5.91 -1.41 -3.49
CA SER A 152 -5.57 -2.53 -4.38
C SER A 152 -4.28 -3.24 -3.99
N ILE A 153 -4.19 -4.50 -4.38
CA ILE A 153 -2.99 -5.34 -4.31
C ILE A 153 -2.50 -5.58 -5.74
N GLU A 154 -1.23 -5.33 -5.96
CA GLU A 154 -0.55 -5.58 -7.22
C GLU A 154 0.45 -6.71 -7.04
N GLY A 155 0.45 -7.66 -7.96
CA GLY A 155 1.37 -8.78 -7.90
C GLY A 155 1.41 -9.59 -9.18
N LYS A 156 2.44 -10.43 -9.27
CA LYS A 156 2.61 -11.42 -10.34
C LYS A 156 1.69 -12.60 -10.06
N VAL A 157 0.95 -13.04 -11.08
CA VAL A 157 0.11 -14.24 -11.00
C VAL A 157 0.99 -15.48 -10.92
N ILE A 158 0.80 -16.27 -9.87
CA ILE A 158 1.52 -17.52 -9.62
C ILE A 158 0.65 -18.74 -9.92
N LYS A 159 1.28 -19.86 -10.20
CA LYS A 159 0.58 -21.16 -10.30
C LYS A 159 0.02 -21.55 -8.93
N GLY A 160 -1.19 -22.08 -8.90
CA GLY A 160 -1.86 -22.65 -7.73
C GLY A 160 -2.28 -24.08 -8.00
N GLN A 161 -3.02 -24.69 -7.08
CA GLN A 161 -3.47 -26.09 -7.17
C GLN A 161 -4.58 -26.35 -8.20
N LYS A 162 -5.03 -25.31 -8.95
CA LYS A 162 -6.06 -25.37 -9.99
C LYS A 162 -7.43 -25.92 -9.52
N ARG A 163 -7.68 -26.02 -8.20
CA ARG A 163 -8.94 -26.56 -7.63
C ARG A 163 -10.18 -25.83 -8.17
N GLY A 164 -10.14 -24.49 -8.23
CA GLY A 164 -11.24 -23.70 -8.78
C GLY A 164 -11.58 -24.04 -10.24
N ARG A 165 -10.57 -24.36 -11.07
CA ARG A 165 -10.77 -24.75 -12.47
C ARG A 165 -11.58 -26.06 -12.57
N LYS A 166 -11.30 -27.05 -11.70
CA LYS A 166 -12.00 -28.34 -11.67
C LYS A 166 -13.49 -28.21 -11.34
N ILE A 167 -13.88 -27.15 -10.66
CA ILE A 167 -15.28 -26.91 -10.25
C ILE A 167 -15.98 -25.81 -11.07
N GLY A 168 -15.35 -25.34 -12.17
CA GLY A 168 -15.93 -24.35 -13.08
C GLY A 168 -15.64 -22.88 -12.72
N PHE A 169 -14.85 -22.60 -11.67
CA PHE A 169 -14.51 -21.25 -11.22
C PHE A 169 -12.98 -21.02 -11.21
N PRO A 170 -12.35 -20.91 -12.39
CA PRO A 170 -10.91 -20.73 -12.48
C PRO A 170 -10.46 -19.47 -11.73
N THR A 171 -9.37 -19.58 -10.96
CA THR A 171 -8.79 -18.47 -10.18
C THR A 171 -7.35 -18.23 -10.57
N CYS A 172 -6.91 -16.99 -10.50
CA CYS A 172 -5.51 -16.62 -10.47
C CYS A 172 -5.09 -16.28 -9.03
N ASN A 173 -3.84 -16.62 -8.70
CA ASN A 173 -3.32 -16.50 -7.33
C ASN A 173 -2.23 -15.44 -7.27
N LEU A 174 -2.28 -14.59 -6.24
CA LEU A 174 -1.24 -13.62 -5.92
C LEU A 174 -0.79 -13.81 -4.46
N LYS A 175 0.51 -13.61 -4.22
CA LYS A 175 1.04 -13.47 -2.85
C LYS A 175 0.78 -12.06 -2.34
N LEU A 176 0.41 -11.94 -1.06
CA LEU A 176 0.18 -10.64 -0.42
C LEU A 176 1.48 -9.98 0.09
N ASN A 177 2.57 -10.13 -0.60
CA ASN A 177 3.90 -9.69 -0.19
C ASN A 177 3.90 -8.26 0.40
N ASN A 178 4.22 -8.13 1.68
CA ASN A 178 4.37 -6.86 2.40
C ASN A 178 3.09 -6.00 2.53
N TYR A 179 1.99 -6.33 1.88
CA TYR A 179 0.74 -5.58 2.07
C TYR A 179 0.14 -5.86 3.44
N VAL A 180 -0.52 -4.85 4.00
CA VAL A 180 -1.39 -5.07 5.17
C VAL A 180 -2.43 -6.12 4.80
N ILE A 181 -2.56 -7.13 5.66
CA ILE A 181 -3.53 -8.23 5.45
C ILE A 181 -4.93 -7.68 5.79
N PRO A 182 -5.88 -7.68 4.85
CA PRO A 182 -7.26 -7.34 5.18
C PRO A 182 -7.93 -8.48 5.93
N ARG A 183 -9.16 -8.27 6.39
CA ARG A 183 -9.98 -9.36 6.97
C ARG A 183 -10.04 -10.52 6.00
N LEU A 184 -9.83 -11.75 6.47
CA LEU A 184 -9.93 -12.94 5.62
C LEU A 184 -11.37 -13.13 5.14
N GLY A 185 -11.53 -13.54 3.88
CA GLY A 185 -12.85 -13.75 3.28
C GLY A 185 -12.93 -13.31 1.82
N VAL A 186 -14.17 -13.18 1.36
CA VAL A 186 -14.53 -12.94 -0.03
C VAL A 186 -14.84 -11.47 -0.27
N TYR A 187 -14.36 -10.94 -1.39
CA TYR A 187 -14.47 -9.55 -1.80
C TYR A 187 -14.96 -9.41 -3.24
N ALA A 188 -15.79 -8.42 -3.50
CA ALA A 188 -15.98 -7.92 -4.85
C ALA A 188 -14.76 -7.09 -5.25
N VAL A 189 -14.22 -7.39 -6.43
CA VAL A 189 -12.99 -6.75 -6.92
C VAL A 189 -13.11 -6.31 -8.38
N LYS A 190 -12.20 -5.44 -8.78
CA LYS A 190 -11.93 -5.11 -10.18
C LYS A 190 -10.46 -5.41 -10.47
N VAL A 191 -10.20 -6.14 -11.54
CA VAL A 191 -8.87 -6.58 -11.95
C VAL A 191 -8.44 -5.83 -13.19
N LYS A 192 -7.24 -5.26 -13.13
CA LYS A 192 -6.65 -4.49 -14.22
C LYS A 192 -5.23 -4.92 -14.53
N ASN A 193 -4.90 -4.92 -15.81
CA ASN A 193 -3.54 -4.82 -16.35
C ASN A 193 -3.60 -4.03 -17.67
N ASN A 194 -2.52 -4.05 -18.46
CA ASN A 194 -2.46 -3.29 -19.72
C ASN A 194 -3.55 -3.68 -20.73
N LYS A 195 -4.07 -4.92 -20.67
CA LYS A 195 -5.05 -5.48 -21.64
C LYS A 195 -6.37 -5.91 -20.96
N LEU A 196 -6.50 -5.74 -19.66
CA LEU A 196 -7.63 -6.28 -18.88
C LEU A 196 -8.20 -5.19 -17.96
N ASP A 197 -9.52 -5.03 -18.01
CA ASP A 197 -10.30 -4.23 -17.06
C ASP A 197 -11.63 -4.94 -16.80
N LYS A 198 -11.67 -5.90 -15.87
CA LYS A 198 -12.82 -6.77 -15.60
C LYS A 198 -13.15 -6.84 -14.12
N ASN A 199 -14.42 -7.06 -13.83
CA ASN A 199 -14.88 -7.35 -12.47
C ASN A 199 -14.59 -8.81 -12.10
N GLY A 200 -14.60 -9.10 -10.80
CA GLY A 200 -14.37 -10.44 -10.29
C GLY A 200 -14.73 -10.55 -8.81
N ILE A 201 -14.54 -11.74 -8.29
CA ILE A 201 -14.50 -12.01 -6.86
C ILE A 201 -13.11 -12.48 -6.45
N ALA A 202 -12.72 -12.17 -5.22
CA ALA A 202 -11.44 -12.62 -4.69
C ALA A 202 -11.61 -13.16 -3.27
N ASN A 203 -10.96 -14.28 -2.96
CA ASN A 203 -10.84 -14.80 -1.61
C ASN A 203 -9.43 -14.53 -1.08
N ILE A 204 -9.35 -14.01 0.14
CA ILE A 204 -8.10 -13.92 0.90
C ILE A 204 -8.16 -14.93 2.01
N GLY A 205 -7.22 -15.87 2.00
CA GLY A 205 -7.16 -16.93 2.99
C GLY A 205 -5.84 -17.66 3.00
N TYR A 206 -5.64 -18.43 4.06
CA TYR A 206 -4.52 -19.33 4.19
C TYR A 206 -4.76 -20.62 3.40
N ARG A 207 -3.74 -21.09 2.72
CA ARG A 207 -3.78 -22.35 1.98
C ARG A 207 -2.68 -23.28 2.47
N PRO A 208 -3.01 -24.54 2.79
CA PRO A 208 -2.03 -25.55 3.16
C PRO A 208 -0.98 -25.72 2.05
N THR A 209 0.26 -25.88 2.44
CA THR A 209 1.39 -26.24 1.58
C THR A 209 2.27 -27.23 2.32
N PHE A 210 3.20 -27.89 1.62
CA PHE A 210 4.15 -28.82 2.24
C PHE A 210 4.95 -28.16 3.38
N ASN A 211 5.22 -26.85 3.29
CA ASN A 211 6.04 -26.09 4.26
C ASN A 211 5.19 -25.13 5.10
N GLY A 212 3.94 -25.48 5.43
CA GLY A 212 3.06 -24.65 6.27
C GLY A 212 1.89 -24.05 5.52
N GLN A 213 1.55 -22.80 5.84
CA GLN A 213 0.40 -22.11 5.26
C GLN A 213 0.82 -20.86 4.50
N ASN A 214 0.40 -20.73 3.26
CA ASN A 214 0.59 -19.53 2.46
C ASN A 214 -0.69 -18.69 2.44
N LEU A 215 -0.53 -17.40 2.75
CA LEU A 215 -1.61 -16.43 2.58
C LEU A 215 -1.68 -16.02 1.11
N LEU A 216 -2.80 -16.32 0.46
CA LEU A 216 -3.02 -16.05 -0.96
C LEU A 216 -4.25 -15.16 -1.19
N LEU A 217 -4.18 -14.39 -2.26
CA LEU A 217 -5.31 -13.72 -2.87
C LEU A 217 -5.69 -14.53 -4.12
N GLU A 218 -6.77 -15.29 -4.04
CA GLU A 218 -7.32 -16.09 -5.12
C GLU A 218 -8.44 -15.31 -5.81
N THR A 219 -8.28 -14.99 -7.08
CA THR A 219 -9.21 -14.11 -7.79
C THR A 219 -9.82 -14.83 -8.98
N ASN A 220 -11.16 -14.97 -8.99
CA ASN A 220 -11.94 -15.36 -10.17
C ASN A 220 -12.35 -14.09 -10.92
N ILE A 221 -11.94 -13.97 -12.17
CA ILE A 221 -12.20 -12.80 -13.03
C ILE A 221 -13.33 -13.17 -13.98
N PHE A 222 -14.36 -12.35 -14.04
CA PHE A 222 -15.55 -12.65 -14.83
C PHE A 222 -15.29 -12.52 -16.34
N GLY A 223 -15.75 -13.53 -17.10
CA GLY A 223 -15.70 -13.52 -18.55
C GLY A 223 -14.29 -13.54 -19.16
N ILE A 224 -13.31 -14.14 -18.45
CA ILE A 224 -11.95 -14.26 -18.98
C ILE A 224 -11.58 -15.72 -19.24
N LYS A 225 -11.03 -15.98 -20.43
CA LYS A 225 -10.44 -17.29 -20.82
C LYS A 225 -8.91 -17.21 -20.96
N THR A 226 -8.31 -16.03 -20.83
CA THR A 226 -6.88 -15.77 -21.09
C THR A 226 -5.99 -16.30 -19.97
N ASN A 227 -4.83 -16.84 -20.33
CA ASN A 227 -3.80 -17.23 -19.40
C ASN A 227 -3.09 -15.99 -18.83
N LEU A 228 -3.15 -15.83 -17.51
CA LEU A 228 -2.53 -14.72 -16.78
C LEU A 228 -1.27 -15.11 -16.00
N TYR A 229 -0.80 -16.34 -16.05
CA TYR A 229 0.42 -16.74 -15.34
C TYR A 229 1.60 -15.86 -15.72
N ASN A 230 2.40 -15.54 -14.72
CA ASN A 230 3.54 -14.63 -14.81
C ASN A 230 3.22 -13.18 -15.20
N LYS A 231 1.96 -12.82 -15.48
CA LYS A 231 1.56 -11.42 -15.71
C LYS A 231 1.37 -10.70 -14.38
N VAL A 232 1.71 -9.43 -14.37
CA VAL A 232 1.38 -8.55 -13.24
C VAL A 232 -0.04 -8.05 -13.40
N ILE A 233 -0.85 -8.21 -12.35
CA ILE A 233 -2.22 -7.69 -12.31
C ILE A 233 -2.40 -6.82 -11.07
N ASN A 234 -3.31 -5.87 -11.15
CA ASN A 234 -3.77 -5.04 -10.05
C ASN A 234 -5.19 -5.45 -9.67
N VAL A 235 -5.39 -5.93 -8.45
CA VAL A 235 -6.68 -6.34 -7.90
C VAL A 235 -7.18 -5.25 -6.97
N SER A 236 -8.15 -4.46 -7.41
CA SER A 236 -8.77 -3.36 -6.68
C SER A 236 -10.00 -3.85 -5.92
N PHE A 237 -10.01 -3.67 -4.61
CA PHE A 237 -11.09 -4.10 -3.73
C PHE A 237 -12.24 -3.09 -3.75
N LYS A 238 -13.46 -3.55 -4.05
CA LYS A 238 -14.66 -2.72 -4.03
C LYS A 238 -15.34 -2.77 -2.67
N ARG A 239 -15.71 -3.98 -2.22
CA ARG A 239 -16.38 -4.22 -0.93
C ARG A 239 -16.09 -5.61 -0.38
N PHE A 240 -16.26 -5.78 0.91
CA PHE A 240 -16.25 -7.06 1.59
C PHE A 240 -17.60 -7.74 1.41
N ILE A 241 -17.64 -9.02 1.03
CA ILE A 241 -18.87 -9.80 0.84
C ILE A 241 -19.16 -10.63 2.08
N ARG A 242 -18.22 -11.49 2.49
CA ARG A 242 -18.37 -12.36 3.65
C ARG A 242 -17.03 -12.87 4.19
N PRO A 243 -16.98 -13.36 5.43
CA PRO A 243 -15.81 -14.07 5.95
C PRO A 243 -15.60 -15.42 5.23
N GLU A 244 -14.42 -16.05 5.43
CA GLU A 244 -14.20 -17.42 5.01
C GLU A 244 -15.20 -18.37 5.69
N LYS A 245 -15.59 -19.41 4.97
CA LYS A 245 -16.49 -20.47 5.45
C LYS A 245 -15.94 -21.82 5.02
N LYS A 246 -15.99 -22.80 5.90
CA LYS A 246 -15.73 -24.20 5.55
C LYS A 246 -17.01 -24.80 4.97
N PHE A 247 -16.86 -25.73 4.04
CA PHE A 247 -17.97 -26.41 3.38
C PHE A 247 -17.79 -27.93 3.55
N THR A 248 -18.87 -28.61 3.85
CA THR A 248 -18.91 -30.07 4.03
C THR A 248 -18.92 -30.85 2.71
N GLY A 249 -19.15 -30.15 1.58
CA GLY A 249 -19.20 -30.77 0.27
C GLY A 249 -19.00 -29.80 -0.88
N LEU A 250 -18.71 -30.36 -2.05
CA LEU A 250 -18.37 -29.61 -3.26
C LEU A 250 -19.56 -28.81 -3.80
N GLU A 251 -20.74 -29.39 -3.74
CA GLU A 251 -21.97 -28.74 -4.22
C GLU A 251 -22.36 -27.53 -3.37
N TYR A 252 -22.21 -27.61 -2.05
CA TYR A 252 -22.41 -26.45 -1.17
C TYR A 252 -21.42 -25.32 -1.48
N LEU A 253 -20.16 -25.67 -1.75
CA LEU A 253 -19.14 -24.71 -2.18
C LEU A 253 -19.52 -24.03 -3.50
N LYS A 254 -19.93 -24.81 -4.52
CA LYS A 254 -20.33 -24.28 -5.83
C LYS A 254 -21.56 -23.34 -5.68
N LYS A 255 -22.57 -23.75 -4.91
CA LYS A 255 -23.77 -22.94 -4.64
C LYS A 255 -23.39 -21.59 -4.00
N GLN A 256 -22.50 -21.63 -3.00
CA GLN A 256 -22.04 -20.40 -2.35
C GLN A 256 -21.22 -19.50 -3.29
N ILE A 257 -20.34 -20.06 -4.12
CA ILE A 257 -19.58 -19.26 -5.10
C ILE A 257 -20.52 -18.56 -6.10
N LYS A 258 -21.58 -19.24 -6.56
CA LYS A 258 -22.61 -18.62 -7.44
C LYS A 258 -23.31 -17.45 -6.74
N LEU A 259 -23.65 -17.58 -5.46
CA LEU A 259 -24.21 -16.48 -4.66
C LEU A 259 -23.22 -15.32 -4.48
N ASP A 260 -21.97 -15.61 -4.17
CA ASP A 260 -20.92 -14.60 -4.04
C ASP A 260 -20.71 -13.82 -5.34
N ILE A 261 -20.74 -14.51 -6.49
CA ILE A 261 -20.67 -13.88 -7.83
C ILE A 261 -21.88 -12.96 -8.06
N LYS A 262 -23.08 -13.43 -7.75
CA LYS A 262 -24.32 -12.61 -7.87
C LYS A 262 -24.22 -11.34 -7.02
N LEU A 263 -23.73 -11.48 -5.79
CA LEU A 263 -23.49 -10.32 -4.91
C LEU A 263 -22.41 -9.39 -5.47
N ALA A 264 -21.31 -9.91 -6.00
CA ALA A 264 -20.22 -9.10 -6.52
C ALA A 264 -20.56 -8.32 -7.81
N LYS A 265 -21.56 -8.78 -8.55
CA LYS A 265 -22.05 -8.10 -9.78
C LYS A 265 -22.97 -6.91 -9.48
N LYS A 266 -23.62 -6.88 -8.31
CA LYS A 266 -24.38 -5.74 -7.78
C LYS A 266 -23.42 -4.62 -7.34
#